data_ea3f8f6740692986f1f2ee2fdbbab35c
#
_entry.id   ea3f8f6740692986f1f2ee2fdbbab35c
#
_cell.length_a   1.000
_cell.length_b   1.000
_cell.length_c   1.000
_cell.angle_alpha   90.00
_cell.angle_beta   90.00
_cell.angle_gamma   90.00
#
_symmetry.space_group_name_H-M   'P 1'
#
loop_
_entity.id
_entity.type
_entity.pdbx_description
1 polymer ?
#
loop_
_entity_poly.entity_id
_entity_poly.type
_entity_poly.pdbx_seq_one_letter_code
_entity_poly.pdbx_strand_id
1 'polypeptide(L)'
;MTLDALTIVILSTGFITGVGGGVGLLFLFSFLRPREVKEEQHYKTTFAFQGNLRQTHLLDAIQFLEIGRREGILHIYCGRRKGYLIFIKGQVVDAFYRNFTKREAVFAMLDLEDGDFYFEPKHISQPRLISDSVMDITFEWDARKTRKAGGDGVGRT
;
A
#
# COMPACT_ATOMS: atom_id res chain seq x y z
N MET A 1 -4.20 -41.48 -32.28
CA MET A 1 -2.94 -40.78 -32.60
C MET A 1 -3.34 -39.41 -33.12
N THR A 2 -3.40 -38.45 -32.24
CA THR A 2 -3.76 -37.03 -32.57
C THR A 2 -2.44 -36.27 -32.74
N LEU A 3 -2.16 -35.86 -33.97
CA LEU A 3 -1.03 -34.98 -34.24
C LEU A 3 -1.35 -33.60 -33.67
N ASP A 4 -0.52 -33.16 -32.75
CA ASP A 4 -0.66 -31.87 -32.08
C ASP A 4 -0.56 -30.71 -33.10
N ALA A 5 -1.41 -29.71 -32.91
CA ALA A 5 -1.50 -28.51 -33.76
C ALA A 5 -0.15 -27.79 -33.94
N LEU A 6 0.80 -28.04 -33.08
CA LEU A 6 2.16 -27.46 -33.13
C LEU A 6 3.00 -28.05 -34.28
N THR A 7 2.75 -29.30 -34.67
CA THR A 7 3.47 -29.98 -35.76
C THR A 7 3.03 -29.51 -37.14
N ILE A 8 1.77 -29.04 -37.26
CA ILE A 8 1.22 -28.51 -38.54
C ILE A 8 1.80 -27.13 -38.86
N VAL A 9 2.09 -26.30 -37.85
CA VAL A 9 2.65 -24.94 -38.05
C VAL A 9 4.11 -24.99 -38.53
N ILE A 10 4.87 -26.02 -38.15
CA ILE A 10 6.29 -26.15 -38.53
C ILE A 10 6.45 -26.66 -39.96
N LEU A 11 5.50 -27.44 -40.47
CA LEU A 11 5.55 -28.02 -41.83
C LEU A 11 5.09 -27.04 -42.94
N SER A 12 4.41 -25.95 -42.61
CA SER A 12 3.92 -24.98 -43.61
C SER A 12 4.88 -23.84 -43.88
N THR A 13 5.99 -23.69 -43.15
CA THR A 13 6.95 -22.57 -43.29
C THR A 13 8.20 -22.91 -44.10
N GLY A 14 8.22 -24.08 -44.75
CA GLY A 14 9.42 -24.61 -45.44
C GLY A 14 9.63 -24.16 -46.89
N PHE A 15 8.83 -23.27 -47.48
CA PHE A 15 8.99 -22.95 -48.90
C PHE A 15 8.66 -21.50 -49.26
N ILE A 16 9.49 -20.56 -48.83
CA ILE A 16 9.61 -19.25 -49.53
C ILE A 16 11.08 -18.86 -49.48
N THR A 17 11.84 -19.30 -50.47
CA THR A 17 13.15 -18.72 -50.81
C THR A 17 12.92 -17.48 -51.68
N GLY A 18 13.14 -16.31 -51.10
CA GLY A 18 13.10 -15.04 -51.88
C GLY A 18 13.77 -13.94 -51.03
N VAL A 19 14.79 -13.30 -51.64
CA VAL A 19 15.64 -12.24 -51.07
C VAL A 19 14.83 -10.95 -50.77
N GLY A 20 13.97 -11.00 -49.78
CA GLY A 20 13.15 -9.89 -49.34
C GLY A 20 12.50 -10.14 -47.97
N GLY A 21 12.62 -11.36 -47.46
CA GLY A 21 11.86 -11.82 -46.28
C GLY A 21 12.41 -11.42 -44.89
N GLY A 22 13.64 -10.86 -44.84
CA GLY A 22 14.29 -10.59 -43.55
C GLY A 22 13.63 -9.49 -42.72
N VAL A 23 13.07 -8.48 -43.38
CA VAL A 23 12.46 -7.33 -42.70
C VAL A 23 11.04 -7.64 -42.20
N GLY A 24 10.29 -8.43 -42.97
CA GLY A 24 8.93 -8.85 -42.60
C GLY A 24 8.89 -9.79 -41.43
N LEU A 25 9.89 -10.68 -41.32
CA LEU A 25 9.96 -11.63 -40.21
C LEU A 25 10.29 -10.97 -38.86
N LEU A 26 11.14 -9.94 -38.90
CA LEU A 26 11.45 -9.14 -37.72
C LEU A 26 10.24 -8.29 -37.25
N PHE A 27 9.40 -7.83 -38.18
CA PHE A 27 8.17 -7.10 -37.85
C PHE A 27 7.12 -8.03 -37.26
N LEU A 28 6.99 -9.27 -37.76
CA LEU A 28 6.06 -10.26 -37.21
C LEU A 28 6.48 -10.69 -35.79
N PHE A 29 7.78 -10.83 -35.54
CA PHE A 29 8.31 -11.15 -34.22
C PHE A 29 8.12 -10.01 -33.19
N SER A 30 8.05 -8.77 -33.65
CA SER A 30 7.73 -7.63 -32.79
C SER A 30 6.26 -7.58 -32.39
N PHE A 31 5.37 -8.14 -33.24
CA PHE A 31 3.93 -8.22 -32.94
C PHE A 31 3.57 -9.43 -32.07
N LEU A 32 4.40 -10.48 -32.11
CA LEU A 32 4.23 -11.71 -31.35
C LEU A 32 5.04 -11.72 -30.03
N ARG A 33 5.62 -10.58 -29.63
CA ARG A 33 6.06 -10.49 -28.24
C ARG A 33 4.83 -10.67 -27.39
N PRO A 34 4.72 -11.77 -26.63
CA PRO A 34 3.72 -11.81 -25.58
C PRO A 34 3.96 -10.52 -24.80
N ARG A 35 2.96 -9.63 -24.75
CA ARG A 35 2.91 -8.67 -23.67
C ARG A 35 3.10 -9.56 -22.44
N GLU A 36 4.27 -9.45 -21.84
CA GLU A 36 4.39 -9.80 -20.44
C GLU A 36 3.31 -8.96 -19.77
N VAL A 37 2.13 -9.55 -19.63
CA VAL A 37 1.24 -9.21 -18.57
C VAL A 37 2.18 -9.41 -17.38
N LYS A 38 2.75 -8.31 -16.86
CA LYS A 38 3.20 -8.31 -15.49
C LYS A 38 1.96 -8.82 -14.77
N GLU A 39 1.94 -10.11 -14.51
CA GLU A 39 1.22 -10.61 -13.39
C GLU A 39 1.70 -9.69 -12.28
N GLU A 40 0.89 -8.70 -11.95
CA GLU A 40 0.91 -8.19 -10.62
C GLU A 40 0.81 -9.48 -9.82
N GLN A 41 1.96 -9.94 -9.36
CA GLN A 41 2.01 -10.92 -8.31
C GLN A 41 1.20 -10.23 -7.23
N HIS A 42 -0.09 -10.52 -7.29
CA HIS A 42 -0.99 -10.33 -6.20
C HIS A 42 -0.33 -11.16 -5.10
N TYR A 43 0.60 -10.52 -4.42
CA TYR A 43 1.08 -11.00 -3.15
C TYR A 43 -0.23 -11.23 -2.40
N LYS A 44 -0.62 -12.48 -2.32
CA LYS A 44 -1.55 -12.96 -1.30
C LYS A 44 -0.81 -12.81 0.03
N THR A 45 -0.42 -11.57 0.33
CA THR A 45 -0.13 -11.15 1.68
C THR A 45 -1.46 -11.30 2.35
N THR A 46 -1.61 -12.32 3.16
CA THR A 46 -2.80 -12.54 3.96
C THR A 46 -2.83 -11.38 4.94
N PHE A 47 -3.44 -10.26 4.52
CA PHE A 47 -3.64 -9.13 5.40
C PHE A 47 -4.56 -9.62 6.53
N ALA A 48 -4.05 -9.59 7.74
CA ALA A 48 -4.81 -10.03 8.90
C ALA A 48 -5.94 -9.04 9.23
N PHE A 49 -5.86 -7.80 8.70
CA PHE A 49 -6.81 -6.73 8.95
C PHE A 49 -6.67 -5.65 7.89
N GLN A 50 -7.78 -5.23 7.29
CA GLN A 50 -7.81 -4.17 6.29
C GLN A 50 -9.15 -3.43 6.32
N GLY A 51 -9.20 -2.21 5.82
CA GLY A 51 -10.41 -1.41 5.75
C GLY A 51 -10.22 -0.10 4.97
N ASN A 52 -11.27 0.71 4.97
CA ASN A 52 -11.30 2.03 4.35
C ASN A 52 -11.60 3.10 5.39
N LEU A 53 -10.87 4.20 5.36
CA LEU A 53 -10.97 5.29 6.36
C LEU A 53 -12.30 6.04 6.33
N ARG A 54 -13.09 5.93 5.25
CA ARG A 54 -14.47 6.46 5.22
C ARG A 54 -15.42 5.66 6.10
N GLN A 55 -15.12 4.39 6.36
CA GLN A 55 -15.97 3.48 7.12
C GLN A 55 -15.46 3.27 8.54
N THR A 56 -14.17 3.37 8.75
CA THR A 56 -13.51 3.10 10.03
C THR A 56 -12.43 4.14 10.25
N HIS A 57 -12.54 4.93 11.31
CA HIS A 57 -11.49 5.88 11.64
C HIS A 57 -10.16 5.19 11.88
N LEU A 58 -9.07 5.85 11.51
CA LEU A 58 -7.72 5.31 11.74
C LEU A 58 -7.48 5.00 13.23
N LEU A 59 -8.04 5.83 14.11
CA LEU A 59 -7.95 5.62 15.55
C LEU A 59 -8.53 4.27 15.98
N ASP A 60 -9.69 3.87 15.43
CA ASP A 60 -10.32 2.58 15.74
C ASP A 60 -9.44 1.42 15.29
N ALA A 61 -8.81 1.56 14.11
CA ALA A 61 -7.86 0.58 13.60
C ALA A 61 -6.63 0.44 14.51
N ILE A 62 -6.09 1.56 14.99
CA ILE A 62 -4.97 1.60 15.95
C ILE A 62 -5.36 0.92 17.26
N GLN A 63 -6.52 1.27 17.83
CA GLN A 63 -7.02 0.67 19.08
C GLN A 63 -7.25 -0.83 18.97
N PHE A 64 -7.78 -1.29 17.83
CA PHE A 64 -7.94 -2.72 17.56
C PHE A 64 -6.59 -3.46 17.61
N LEU A 65 -5.55 -2.89 16.98
CA LEU A 65 -4.21 -3.47 16.98
C LEU A 65 -3.55 -3.41 18.37
N GLU A 66 -3.81 -2.34 19.13
CA GLU A 66 -3.33 -2.19 20.53
C GLU A 66 -3.93 -3.24 21.45
N ILE A 67 -5.27 -3.36 21.46
CA ILE A 67 -6.00 -4.35 22.27
C ILE A 67 -5.56 -5.77 21.93
N GLY A 68 -5.40 -6.05 20.62
CA GLY A 68 -4.91 -7.34 20.13
C GLY A 68 -3.42 -7.59 20.36
N ARG A 69 -2.69 -6.63 20.93
CA ARG A 69 -1.22 -6.65 21.10
C ARG A 69 -0.49 -7.09 19.83
N ARG A 70 -0.98 -6.61 18.68
CA ARG A 70 -0.45 -7.02 17.38
C ARG A 70 0.95 -6.47 17.15
N GLU A 71 1.72 -7.21 16.36
CA GLU A 71 3.06 -6.81 15.91
C GLU A 71 3.10 -6.84 14.38
N GLY A 72 3.60 -5.76 13.76
CA GLY A 72 3.61 -5.62 12.31
C GLY A 72 3.56 -4.17 11.84
N ILE A 73 3.14 -3.98 10.60
CA ILE A 73 3.09 -2.67 9.93
C ILE A 73 1.66 -2.42 9.45
N LEU A 74 1.07 -1.31 9.87
CA LEU A 74 -0.18 -0.79 9.32
C LEU A 74 0.17 0.19 8.20
N HIS A 75 -0.13 -0.21 6.98
CA HIS A 75 0.05 0.61 5.78
C HIS A 75 -1.21 1.43 5.52
N ILE A 76 -1.05 2.68 5.09
CA ILE A 76 -2.13 3.61 4.79
C ILE A 76 -1.90 4.20 3.40
N TYR A 77 -2.94 4.21 2.58
CA TYR A 77 -2.94 4.75 1.23
C TYR A 77 -4.06 5.76 1.07
N CYS A 78 -3.69 7.01 0.79
CA CYS A 78 -4.63 8.08 0.48
C CYS A 78 -4.31 8.66 -0.89
N GLY A 79 -4.96 8.15 -1.93
CA GLY A 79 -4.64 8.45 -3.31
C GLY A 79 -3.20 8.05 -3.67
N ARG A 80 -2.36 9.03 -4.05
CA ARG A 80 -0.93 8.78 -4.35
C ARG A 80 -0.03 8.82 -3.12
N ARG A 81 -0.57 9.10 -1.95
CA ARG A 81 0.20 9.27 -0.71
C ARG A 81 0.20 7.96 0.06
N LYS A 82 1.38 7.62 0.59
CA LYS A 82 1.58 6.41 1.40
C LYS A 82 2.09 6.81 2.78
N GLY A 83 1.65 6.08 3.79
CA GLY A 83 2.14 6.17 5.14
C GLY A 83 2.18 4.79 5.78
N TYR A 84 2.81 4.70 6.94
CA TYR A 84 2.80 3.49 7.74
C TYR A 84 2.95 3.81 9.23
N LEU A 85 2.41 2.90 10.03
CA LEU A 85 2.59 2.83 11.48
C LEU A 85 3.21 1.47 11.81
N ILE A 86 4.23 1.45 12.63
CA ILE A 86 4.90 0.22 13.07
C ILE A 86 4.46 -0.10 14.48
N PHE A 87 4.02 -1.33 14.67
CA PHE A 87 3.51 -1.83 15.94
C PHE A 87 4.41 -2.92 16.52
N ILE A 88 4.74 -2.80 17.81
CA ILE A 88 5.36 -3.85 18.62
C ILE A 88 4.49 -4.07 19.84
N LYS A 89 3.97 -5.29 20.02
CA LYS A 89 3.08 -5.66 21.14
C LYS A 89 1.88 -4.70 21.30
N GLY A 90 1.32 -4.25 20.18
CA GLY A 90 0.18 -3.34 20.14
C GLY A 90 0.52 -1.86 20.26
N GLN A 91 1.77 -1.49 20.57
CA GLN A 91 2.18 -0.10 20.73
C GLN A 91 2.77 0.44 19.44
N VAL A 92 2.40 1.65 19.07
CA VAL A 92 3.03 2.36 17.93
C VAL A 92 4.44 2.75 18.34
N VAL A 93 5.44 2.22 17.65
CA VAL A 93 6.86 2.46 17.94
C VAL A 93 7.53 3.38 16.94
N ASP A 94 6.98 3.49 15.73
CA ASP A 94 7.43 4.42 14.70
C ASP A 94 6.30 4.69 13.71
N ALA A 95 6.38 5.83 13.01
CA ALA A 95 5.42 6.23 12.00
C ALA A 95 6.06 7.12 10.94
N PHE A 96 5.55 7.02 9.72
CA PHE A 96 5.94 7.87 8.61
C PHE A 96 4.73 8.20 7.74
N TYR A 97 4.58 9.47 7.36
CA TYR A 97 3.59 9.92 6.38
C TYR A 97 4.07 11.17 5.66
N ARG A 98 4.28 11.10 4.36
CA ARG A 98 4.80 12.21 3.54
C ARG A 98 6.18 12.68 4.04
N ASN A 99 6.25 13.91 4.59
CA ASN A 99 7.46 14.52 5.16
C ASN A 99 7.46 14.44 6.70
N PHE A 100 6.44 13.85 7.30
CA PHE A 100 6.32 13.70 8.74
C PHE A 100 6.85 12.35 9.19
N THR A 101 7.46 12.32 10.35
CA THR A 101 7.98 11.11 11.00
C THR A 101 7.50 11.05 12.44
N LYS A 102 7.51 9.86 13.01
CA LYS A 102 7.18 9.62 14.42
C LYS A 102 5.79 10.18 14.75
N ARG A 103 5.68 10.87 15.89
CA ARG A 103 4.44 11.42 16.45
C ARG A 103 3.70 12.34 15.47
N GLU A 104 4.41 13.23 14.78
CA GLU A 104 3.79 14.16 13.82
C GLU A 104 3.20 13.41 12.61
N ALA A 105 3.79 12.29 12.21
CA ALA A 105 3.21 11.44 11.19
C ALA A 105 1.90 10.78 11.67
N VAL A 106 1.83 10.36 12.93
CA VAL A 106 0.59 9.81 13.50
C VAL A 106 -0.52 10.86 13.47
N PHE A 107 -0.26 12.09 13.93
CA PHE A 107 -1.25 13.17 13.90
C PHE A 107 -1.74 13.46 12.48
N ALA A 108 -0.81 13.58 11.53
CA ALA A 108 -1.16 13.82 10.13
C ALA A 108 -1.98 12.69 9.49
N MET A 109 -1.82 11.46 9.97
CA MET A 109 -2.62 10.31 9.52
C MET A 109 -3.97 10.22 10.24
N LEU A 110 -4.08 10.62 11.50
CA LEU A 110 -5.35 10.69 12.23
C LEU A 110 -6.31 11.74 11.63
N ASP A 111 -5.80 12.75 10.94
CA ASP A 111 -6.60 13.73 10.21
C ASP A 111 -7.12 13.25 8.85
N LEU A 112 -6.81 12.00 8.44
CA LEU A 112 -7.27 11.45 7.17
C LEU A 112 -8.72 10.97 7.28
N GLU A 113 -9.57 11.44 6.37
CA GLU A 113 -10.98 11.06 6.26
C GLU A 113 -11.23 10.02 5.15
N ASP A 114 -10.25 9.79 4.28
CA ASP A 114 -10.35 8.89 3.14
C ASP A 114 -9.03 8.15 2.91
N GLY A 115 -9.14 6.93 2.41
CA GLY A 115 -8.01 6.09 2.08
C GLY A 115 -8.23 4.64 2.50
N ASP A 116 -7.35 3.79 2.05
CA ASP A 116 -7.37 2.38 2.40
C ASP A 116 -6.22 2.08 3.36
N PHE A 117 -6.47 1.16 4.28
CA PHE A 117 -5.43 0.67 5.17
C PHE A 117 -5.41 -0.86 5.17
N TYR A 118 -4.23 -1.41 5.42
CA TYR A 118 -4.06 -2.83 5.67
C TYR A 118 -2.92 -3.09 6.65
N PHE A 119 -3.08 -4.10 7.47
CA PHE A 119 -2.11 -4.53 8.45
C PHE A 119 -1.36 -5.76 7.95
N GLU A 120 -0.03 -5.64 7.88
CA GLU A 120 0.90 -6.71 7.58
C GLU A 120 1.49 -7.24 8.89
N PRO A 121 1.09 -8.45 9.37
CA PRO A 121 1.73 -9.07 10.51
C PRO A 121 3.18 -9.39 10.19
N LYS A 122 4.11 -8.89 10.98
CA LYS A 122 5.54 -9.08 10.79
C LYS A 122 6.28 -8.92 12.09
N HIS A 123 7.28 -9.77 12.33
CA HIS A 123 8.19 -9.54 13.45
C HIS A 123 9.05 -8.31 13.19
N ILE A 124 9.08 -7.40 14.16
CA ILE A 124 9.78 -6.11 14.09
C ILE A 124 10.97 -6.11 15.02
N SER A 125 12.16 -5.94 14.45
CA SER A 125 13.42 -5.85 15.20
C SER A 125 14.02 -4.46 15.01
N GLN A 126 13.35 -3.44 15.56
CA GLN A 126 13.86 -2.06 15.51
C GLN A 126 13.65 -1.35 16.86
N PRO A 127 14.45 -0.31 17.16
CA PRO A 127 14.29 0.47 18.37
C PRO A 127 12.95 1.21 18.38
N ARG A 128 12.40 1.41 19.57
CA ARG A 128 11.22 2.21 19.78
C ARG A 128 11.56 3.68 19.68
N LEU A 129 10.98 4.38 18.70
CA LEU A 129 11.16 5.81 18.43
C LEU A 129 10.02 6.67 18.96
N ILE A 130 8.85 6.07 19.21
CA ILE A 130 7.69 6.68 19.86
C ILE A 130 7.54 5.99 21.23
N SER A 131 7.60 6.75 22.31
CA SER A 131 7.48 6.25 23.68
C SER A 131 6.08 6.43 24.26
N ASP A 132 5.29 7.30 23.63
CA ASP A 132 3.95 7.67 24.09
C ASP A 132 2.97 6.50 23.87
N SER A 133 1.99 6.41 24.75
CA SER A 133 0.88 5.49 24.53
C SER A 133 -0.04 6.01 23.43
N VAL A 134 -0.84 5.14 22.81
CA VAL A 134 -1.87 5.56 21.84
C VAL A 134 -2.84 6.55 22.49
N MET A 135 -3.15 6.36 23.76
CA MET A 135 -4.02 7.25 24.54
C MET A 135 -3.44 8.66 24.64
N ASP A 136 -2.15 8.80 24.99
CA ASP A 136 -1.48 10.11 25.10
C ASP A 136 -1.44 10.83 23.75
N ILE A 137 -1.15 10.09 22.68
CA ILE A 137 -1.17 10.61 21.31
C ILE A 137 -2.57 11.11 20.95
N THR A 138 -3.60 10.36 21.29
CA THR A 138 -4.99 10.71 20.98
C THR A 138 -5.43 11.96 21.73
N PHE A 139 -5.13 12.07 23.02
CA PHE A 139 -5.45 13.24 23.81
C PHE A 139 -4.77 14.52 23.27
N GLU A 140 -3.51 14.39 22.89
CA GLU A 140 -2.80 15.54 22.33
C GLU A 140 -3.35 15.94 20.96
N TRP A 141 -3.66 14.95 20.12
CA TRP A 141 -4.29 15.22 18.81
C TRP A 141 -5.63 15.95 18.97
N ASP A 142 -6.50 15.48 19.86
CA ASP A 142 -7.80 16.11 20.13
C ASP A 142 -7.64 17.54 20.67
N ALA A 143 -6.72 17.75 21.60
CA ALA A 143 -6.40 19.08 22.14
C ALA A 143 -5.86 20.04 21.06
N ARG A 144 -5.10 19.54 20.09
CA ARG A 144 -4.63 20.34 18.94
C ARG A 144 -5.78 20.70 17.99
N LYS A 145 -6.69 19.76 17.74
CA LYS A 145 -7.86 19.96 16.89
C LYS A 145 -8.80 21.02 17.48
N THR A 146 -9.07 20.93 18.77
CA THR A 146 -9.91 21.89 19.50
C THR A 146 -9.31 23.30 19.49
N ARG A 147 -7.99 23.44 19.67
CA ARG A 147 -7.31 24.75 19.58
C ARG A 147 -7.38 25.37 18.19
N LYS A 148 -7.26 24.59 17.14
CA LYS A 148 -7.41 25.07 15.75
C LYS A 148 -8.85 25.54 15.48
N ALA A 149 -9.85 24.80 15.94
CA ALA A 149 -11.26 25.16 15.77
C ALA A 149 -11.66 26.42 16.56
N GLY A 150 -11.06 26.64 17.75
CA GLY A 150 -11.34 27.83 18.59
C GLY A 150 -10.60 29.09 18.14
N GLY A 151 -9.54 28.99 17.36
CA GLY A 151 -8.73 30.13 16.88
C GLY A 151 -9.35 30.91 15.73
N ASP A 152 -10.24 30.32 14.94
CA ASP A 152 -10.87 30.94 13.78
C ASP A 152 -12.09 31.81 14.14
N GLY A 153 -12.48 31.87 15.43
CA GLY A 153 -13.67 32.60 15.90
C GLY A 153 -13.42 34.00 16.45
N VAL A 154 -12.17 34.46 16.60
CA VAL A 154 -11.86 35.78 17.22
C VAL A 154 -11.24 36.72 16.20
N GLY A 155 -11.99 37.09 15.18
CA GLY A 155 -11.47 38.03 14.17
C GLY A 155 -12.51 38.62 13.22
N ARG A 156 -13.76 38.85 13.70
CA ARG A 156 -14.74 39.66 12.95
C ARG A 156 -15.64 40.40 13.94
N THR A 157 -15.19 41.53 14.40
CA THR A 157 -16.03 42.65 14.83
C THR A 157 -15.56 43.89 14.12
#